data_e8b0f2642c7ccdd3d0e22ce557243784
#
_entry.id   e8b0f2642c7ccdd3d0e22ce557243784
#
_cell.length_a   1.000
_cell.length_b   1.000
_cell.length_c   1.000
_cell.angle_alpha   90.00
_cell.angle_beta   90.00
_cell.angle_gamma   90.00
#
_symmetry.space_group_name_H-M   'P 1'
#
loop_
_entity.id
_entity.type
_entity.pdbx_description
1 polymer ?
#
loop_
_entity_poly.entity_id
_entity_poly.type
_entity_poly.pdbx_seq_one_letter_code
_entity_poly.pdbx_strand_id
1 'polypeptide(L)'
;MDWDFTAFNEDCIIVGMKGGGKTYLANEILHGLTNIPVIVFDFNWGFHDSRAVVVHNLQEVFKIFDEMKGHIIFQPYDKSQAVFESFCAQIFARSNLVAVIDETHQYCSKQKIVKPYNDLILSGRPRGISVISISSRPANLPNNALTNARHIFAFRLNLQSDVEFLQSWLGDQAWELLPKEQRKKNLDAPELEQFSFYYRDTQKGAGMVGKI
;
A
#
# COMPACT_ATOMS: atom_id res chain seq x y z
N MET A 1 -10.15 1.68 16.82
CA MET A 1 -9.94 0.38 16.17
C MET A 1 -8.58 -0.11 16.64
N ASP A 2 -8.56 -1.21 17.38
CA ASP A 2 -7.28 -1.82 17.78
C ASP A 2 -6.71 -2.58 16.59
N TRP A 3 -6.03 -1.84 15.75
CA TRP A 3 -5.21 -2.43 14.69
C TRP A 3 -3.95 -2.94 15.36
N ASP A 4 -3.84 -4.24 15.53
CA ASP A 4 -2.58 -4.85 15.94
C ASP A 4 -1.60 -4.88 14.76
N PHE A 5 -1.27 -3.67 14.27
CA PHE A 5 -0.24 -3.46 13.26
C PHE A 5 1.16 -3.44 13.90
N THR A 6 1.28 -4.00 15.09
CA THR A 6 2.56 -4.14 15.80
C THR A 6 3.41 -5.25 15.18
N ALA A 7 2.86 -6.00 14.25
CA ALA A 7 3.59 -7.08 13.63
C ALA A 7 4.58 -6.56 12.59
N PHE A 8 5.81 -6.42 12.98
CA PHE A 8 6.97 -6.49 12.12
C PHE A 8 6.82 -7.69 11.16
N ASN A 9 7.17 -7.51 9.90
CA ASN A 9 7.21 -8.54 8.86
C ASN A 9 5.88 -8.90 8.21
N GLU A 10 4.95 -7.96 8.08
CA GLU A 10 3.69 -8.18 7.42
C GLU A 10 3.45 -7.15 6.30
N ASP A 11 3.22 -7.64 5.10
CA ASP A 11 2.92 -6.76 3.98
C ASP A 11 1.45 -6.36 3.98
N CYS A 12 1.19 -5.14 3.52
CA CYS A 12 -0.13 -4.53 3.46
C CYS A 12 -0.41 -3.97 2.06
N ILE A 13 -1.64 -4.13 1.61
CA ILE A 13 -2.15 -3.52 0.38
C ILE A 13 -3.31 -2.58 0.74
N ILE A 14 -3.24 -1.35 0.26
CA ILE A 14 -4.31 -0.36 0.39
C ILE A 14 -4.75 0.05 -1.02
N VAL A 15 -5.98 -0.29 -1.39
CA VAL A 15 -6.50 -0.02 -2.73
C VAL A 15 -7.81 0.77 -2.71
N GLY A 16 -8.09 1.48 -3.79
CA GLY A 16 -9.32 2.25 -3.94
C GLY A 16 -9.15 3.44 -4.88
N MET A 17 -10.23 4.03 -5.30
CA MET A 17 -10.21 5.18 -6.20
C MET A 17 -9.50 6.39 -5.60
N LYS A 18 -9.10 7.35 -6.44
CA LYS A 18 -8.55 8.64 -6.00
C LYS A 18 -9.57 9.36 -5.11
N GLY A 19 -9.12 9.93 -3.99
CA GLY A 19 -9.99 10.58 -3.00
C GLY A 19 -10.79 9.64 -2.11
N GLY A 20 -10.58 8.31 -2.18
CA GLY A 20 -11.29 7.30 -1.40
C GLY A 20 -10.83 7.16 0.07
N GLY A 21 -9.71 7.79 0.47
CA GLY A 21 -9.20 7.74 1.85
C GLY A 21 -7.93 6.90 2.04
N LYS A 22 -7.35 6.34 0.97
CA LYS A 22 -6.15 5.48 1.05
C LYS A 22 -4.99 6.13 1.80
N THR A 23 -4.61 7.34 1.39
CA THR A 23 -3.49 8.08 1.99
C THR A 23 -3.78 8.47 3.43
N TYR A 24 -5.06 8.80 3.74
CA TYR A 24 -5.47 9.06 5.12
C TYR A 24 -5.27 7.81 6.00
N LEU A 25 -5.80 6.65 5.57
CA LEU A 25 -5.60 5.40 6.31
C LEU A 25 -4.12 5.06 6.47
N ALA A 26 -3.32 5.24 5.42
CA ALA A 26 -1.89 5.00 5.49
C ALA A 26 -1.20 5.92 6.51
N ASN A 27 -1.55 7.21 6.56
CA ASN A 27 -1.05 8.13 7.59
C ASN A 27 -1.45 7.69 9.00
N GLU A 28 -2.70 7.25 9.23
CA GLU A 28 -3.14 6.72 10.53
C GLU A 28 -2.33 5.48 10.94
N ILE A 29 -2.05 4.59 9.99
CA ILE A 29 -1.17 3.44 10.24
C ILE A 29 0.23 3.92 10.64
N LEU A 30 0.81 4.88 9.90
CA LEU A 30 2.14 5.42 10.19
C LEU A 30 2.21 6.10 11.55
N HIS A 31 1.16 6.81 11.98
CA HIS A 31 1.09 7.42 13.30
C HIS A 31 1.17 6.37 14.42
N GLY A 32 0.63 5.18 14.20
CA GLY A 32 0.73 4.05 15.13
C GLY A 32 2.13 3.43 15.23
N LEU A 33 3.00 3.62 14.22
CA LEU A 33 4.35 3.05 14.18
C LEU A 33 5.36 3.97 14.91
N THR A 34 5.38 3.91 16.23
CA THR A 34 6.18 4.86 17.05
C THR A 34 7.66 4.48 17.19
N ASN A 35 7.99 3.20 17.13
CA ASN A 35 9.34 2.67 17.40
C ASN A 35 9.95 1.93 16.19
N ILE A 36 9.39 2.12 15.03
CA ILE A 36 9.79 1.43 13.80
C ILE A 36 10.21 2.46 12.78
N PRO A 37 11.40 2.37 12.19
CA PRO A 37 11.80 3.24 11.10
C PRO A 37 10.86 3.09 9.91
N VAL A 38 10.47 4.21 9.31
CA VAL A 38 9.56 4.25 8.16
C VAL A 38 10.18 5.05 7.03
N ILE A 39 10.10 4.53 5.81
CA ILE A 39 10.44 5.28 4.60
C ILE A 39 9.25 5.26 3.65
N VAL A 40 8.73 6.43 3.31
CA VAL A 40 7.60 6.60 2.39
C VAL A 40 8.12 7.06 1.04
N PHE A 41 7.76 6.36 -0.03
CA PHE A 41 7.83 6.88 -1.39
C PHE A 41 6.51 7.57 -1.71
N ASP A 42 6.46 8.88 -1.54
CA ASP A 42 5.26 9.71 -1.66
C ASP A 42 5.12 10.26 -3.09
N PHE A 43 4.44 9.52 -3.94
CA PHE A 43 4.26 9.88 -5.35
C PHE A 43 3.46 11.16 -5.55
N ASN A 44 2.42 11.37 -4.73
CA ASN A 44 1.47 12.48 -4.87
C ASN A 44 1.69 13.62 -3.87
N TRP A 45 2.70 13.51 -3.01
CA TRP A 45 3.00 14.47 -1.94
C TRP A 45 1.82 14.66 -0.97
N GLY A 46 1.20 13.55 -0.62
CA GLY A 46 0.02 13.50 0.24
C GLY A 46 0.29 13.00 1.66
N PHE A 47 1.52 12.59 1.96
CA PHE A 47 1.87 12.10 3.28
C PHE A 47 2.34 13.22 4.20
N HIS A 48 1.89 13.15 5.46
CA HIS A 48 2.22 14.10 6.52
C HIS A 48 2.47 13.36 7.84
N ASP A 49 3.67 13.46 8.36
CA ASP A 49 4.02 12.99 9.71
C ASP A 49 4.95 14.04 10.34
N SER A 50 4.55 14.62 11.47
CA SER A 50 5.34 15.63 12.16
C SER A 50 6.69 15.11 12.68
N ARG A 51 6.88 13.80 12.73
CA ARG A 51 8.14 13.15 13.12
C ARG A 51 9.06 12.90 11.93
N ALA A 52 8.54 13.02 10.71
CA ALA A 52 9.28 12.68 9.51
C ALA A 52 10.12 13.83 8.99
N VAL A 53 11.27 13.47 8.42
CA VAL A 53 12.05 14.37 7.57
C VAL A 53 11.58 14.22 6.13
N VAL A 54 11.17 15.33 5.50
CA VAL A 54 10.78 15.35 4.10
C VAL A 54 12.01 15.62 3.24
N VAL A 55 12.24 14.78 2.23
CA VAL A 55 13.37 14.91 1.31
C VAL A 55 12.92 14.70 -0.14
N HIS A 56 13.65 15.28 -1.07
CA HIS A 56 13.35 15.23 -2.51
C HIS A 56 14.44 14.54 -3.34
N ASN A 57 15.57 14.24 -2.72
CA ASN A 57 16.72 13.58 -3.34
C ASN A 57 16.91 12.18 -2.77
N LEU A 58 17.01 11.17 -3.64
CA LEU A 58 17.12 9.77 -3.24
C LEU A 58 18.38 9.49 -2.39
N GLN A 59 19.50 10.15 -2.69
CA GLN A 59 20.74 9.95 -1.93
C GLN A 59 20.60 10.46 -0.48
N GLU A 60 19.86 11.55 -0.29
CA GLU A 60 19.60 12.11 1.03
C GLU A 60 18.70 11.19 1.87
N VAL A 61 17.72 10.52 1.25
CA VAL A 61 16.83 9.56 1.95
C VAL A 61 17.65 8.58 2.77
N PHE A 62 18.59 7.92 2.11
CA PHE A 62 19.30 6.81 2.74
C PHE A 62 20.44 7.27 3.62
N LYS A 63 21.04 8.43 3.36
CA LYS A 63 21.99 9.07 4.27
C LYS A 63 21.31 9.40 5.60
N ILE A 64 20.18 10.11 5.56
CA ILE A 64 19.44 10.51 6.76
C ILE A 64 18.90 9.27 7.49
N PHE A 65 18.36 8.27 6.74
CA PHE A 65 17.88 7.04 7.34
C PHE A 65 18.96 6.30 8.13
N ASP A 66 20.14 6.17 7.56
CA ASP A 66 21.24 5.44 8.21
C ASP A 66 21.75 6.17 9.47
N GLU A 67 21.64 7.51 9.51
CA GLU A 67 21.99 8.34 10.65
C GLU A 67 20.91 8.34 11.75
N MET A 68 19.65 8.52 11.40
CA MET A 68 18.56 8.79 12.35
C MET A 68 17.71 7.59 12.71
N LYS A 69 17.56 6.60 11.80
CA LYS A 69 16.64 5.46 11.95
C LYS A 69 15.20 5.90 12.30
N GLY A 70 14.76 7.00 11.72
CA GLY A 70 13.45 7.63 11.97
C GLY A 70 12.46 7.47 10.83
N HIS A 71 11.51 8.40 10.76
CA HIS A 71 10.53 8.48 9.68
C HIS A 71 11.03 9.42 8.59
N ILE A 72 10.98 8.98 7.33
CA ILE A 72 11.38 9.77 6.18
C ILE A 72 10.27 9.72 5.13
N ILE A 73 9.89 10.88 4.61
CA ILE A 73 8.98 11.00 3.47
C ILE A 73 9.79 11.48 2.27
N PHE A 74 9.96 10.59 1.32
CA PHE A 74 10.61 10.88 0.05
C PHE A 74 9.58 11.34 -0.97
N GLN A 75 9.64 12.62 -1.34
CA GLN A 75 8.79 13.26 -2.34
C GLN A 75 9.62 13.55 -3.60
N PRO A 76 9.81 12.57 -4.49
CA PRO A 76 10.71 12.72 -5.63
C PRO A 76 10.22 13.77 -6.63
N TYR A 77 11.12 14.65 -7.09
CA TYR A 77 10.87 15.46 -8.28
C TYR A 77 10.97 14.59 -9.55
N ASP A 78 11.99 13.74 -9.62
CA ASP A 78 12.13 12.72 -10.65
C ASP A 78 11.37 11.44 -10.25
N LYS A 79 10.24 11.21 -10.91
CA LYS A 79 9.39 10.03 -10.74
C LYS A 79 9.68 8.94 -11.75
N SER A 80 10.90 8.92 -12.32
CA SER A 80 11.30 7.89 -13.27
C SER A 80 11.34 6.49 -12.66
N GLN A 81 11.22 5.49 -13.53
CA GLN A 81 11.35 4.10 -13.13
C GLN A 81 12.71 3.82 -12.48
N ALA A 82 13.79 4.46 -12.97
CA ALA A 82 15.12 4.27 -12.43
C ALA A 82 15.26 4.73 -10.98
N VAL A 83 14.61 5.86 -10.61
CA VAL A 83 14.55 6.33 -9.22
C VAL A 83 13.78 5.33 -8.35
N PHE A 84 12.66 4.83 -8.82
CA PHE A 84 11.87 3.83 -8.11
C PHE A 84 12.62 2.50 -7.90
N GLU A 85 13.29 2.00 -8.94
CA GLU A 85 14.12 0.80 -8.86
C GLU A 85 15.26 0.97 -7.85
N SER A 86 15.94 2.10 -7.90
CA SER A 86 17.01 2.42 -6.97
C SER A 86 16.49 2.55 -5.53
N PHE A 87 15.34 3.19 -5.34
CA PHE A 87 14.67 3.28 -4.03
C PHE A 87 14.40 1.89 -3.46
N CYS A 88 13.74 1.00 -4.21
CA CYS A 88 13.42 -0.35 -3.77
C CYS A 88 14.69 -1.17 -3.46
N ALA A 89 15.73 -1.06 -4.30
CA ALA A 89 17.00 -1.75 -4.09
C ALA A 89 17.69 -1.28 -2.80
N GLN A 90 17.66 0.02 -2.52
CA GLN A 90 18.24 0.60 -1.30
C GLN A 90 17.45 0.21 -0.05
N ILE A 91 16.13 0.11 -0.12
CA ILE A 91 15.31 -0.46 0.96
C ILE A 91 15.72 -1.91 1.22
N PHE A 92 15.83 -2.73 0.15
CA PHE A 92 16.18 -4.14 0.28
C PHE A 92 17.59 -4.38 0.85
N ALA A 93 18.51 -3.43 0.66
CA ALA A 93 19.84 -3.49 1.26
C ALA A 93 19.85 -3.26 2.79
N ARG A 94 18.72 -2.86 3.37
CA ARG A 94 18.57 -2.56 4.80
C ARG A 94 17.73 -3.61 5.51
N SER A 95 17.40 -3.37 6.78
CA SER A 95 16.57 -4.28 7.58
C SER A 95 15.80 -3.51 8.67
N ASN A 96 14.76 -4.16 9.22
CA ASN A 96 13.97 -3.67 10.35
C ASN A 96 13.34 -2.29 10.08
N LEU A 97 12.54 -2.19 9.02
CA LEU A 97 11.84 -0.97 8.62
C LEU A 97 10.51 -1.27 7.94
N VAL A 98 9.67 -0.25 7.86
CA VAL A 98 8.46 -0.24 7.02
C VAL A 98 8.70 0.65 5.80
N ALA A 99 8.49 0.10 4.61
CA ALA A 99 8.48 0.84 3.35
C ALA A 99 7.05 1.08 2.90
N VAL A 100 6.67 2.33 2.71
CA VAL A 100 5.36 2.71 2.12
C VAL A 100 5.58 3.16 0.69
N ILE A 101 4.84 2.58 -0.24
CA ILE A 101 4.98 2.86 -1.67
C ILE A 101 3.63 3.35 -2.21
N ASP A 102 3.53 4.66 -2.42
CA ASP A 102 2.35 5.27 -3.02
C ASP A 102 2.30 5.04 -4.53
N GLU A 103 1.08 4.88 -5.05
CA GLU A 103 0.78 4.65 -6.48
C GLU A 103 1.65 3.56 -7.13
N THR A 104 1.85 2.46 -6.45
CA THR A 104 2.70 1.31 -6.88
C THR A 104 2.43 0.88 -8.33
N HIS A 105 1.17 0.99 -8.80
CA HIS A 105 0.77 0.62 -10.15
C HIS A 105 1.38 1.51 -11.26
N GLN A 106 1.99 2.64 -10.91
CA GLN A 106 2.71 3.48 -11.88
C GLN A 106 4.01 2.81 -12.35
N TYR A 107 4.59 1.98 -11.52
CA TYR A 107 5.89 1.34 -11.77
C TYR A 107 5.78 -0.16 -12.04
N CYS A 108 4.81 -0.81 -11.43
CA CYS A 108 4.64 -2.26 -11.50
C CYS A 108 3.29 -2.63 -12.11
N SER A 109 3.27 -3.66 -12.93
CA SER A 109 2.04 -4.24 -13.48
C SER A 109 2.12 -5.77 -13.45
N LYS A 110 1.02 -6.44 -13.81
CA LYS A 110 0.98 -7.90 -13.97
C LYS A 110 2.01 -8.43 -14.96
N GLN A 111 2.29 -7.65 -16.02
CA GLN A 111 3.22 -8.02 -17.09
C GLN A 111 4.63 -7.50 -16.84
N LYS A 112 4.76 -6.42 -16.07
CA LYS A 112 6.03 -5.76 -15.81
C LYS A 112 6.24 -5.60 -14.32
N ILE A 113 6.99 -6.50 -13.74
CA ILE A 113 7.37 -6.43 -12.33
C ILE A 113 8.79 -5.87 -12.25
N VAL A 114 8.93 -4.77 -11.55
CA VAL A 114 10.25 -4.19 -11.24
C VAL A 114 10.96 -5.13 -10.27
N LYS A 115 12.12 -5.65 -10.68
CA LYS A 115 12.85 -6.67 -9.90
C LYS A 115 13.11 -6.24 -8.45
N PRO A 116 13.67 -5.05 -8.14
CA PRO A 116 13.91 -4.65 -6.75
C PRO A 116 12.63 -4.58 -5.89
N TYR A 117 11.50 -4.16 -6.46
CA TYR A 117 10.21 -4.19 -5.76
C TYR A 117 9.75 -5.64 -5.50
N ASN A 118 9.90 -6.51 -6.49
CA ASN A 118 9.57 -7.92 -6.33
C ASN A 118 10.43 -8.62 -5.26
N ASP A 119 11.71 -8.26 -5.20
CA ASP A 119 12.63 -8.77 -4.17
C ASP A 119 12.18 -8.33 -2.75
N LEU A 120 11.68 -7.09 -2.60
CA LEU A 120 11.09 -6.61 -1.35
C LEU A 120 9.90 -7.46 -0.92
N ILE A 121 8.94 -7.68 -1.83
CA ILE A 121 7.71 -8.44 -1.55
C ILE A 121 8.00 -9.91 -1.26
N LEU A 122 8.91 -10.54 -2.00
CA LEU A 122 9.18 -11.98 -1.86
C LEU A 122 10.18 -12.30 -0.75
N SER A 123 11.11 -11.42 -0.47
CA SER A 123 12.28 -11.71 0.36
C SER A 123 12.59 -10.64 1.42
N GLY A 124 11.72 -9.64 1.59
CA GLY A 124 11.88 -8.58 2.60
C GLY A 124 11.61 -9.07 4.02
N ARG A 125 10.62 -9.96 4.19
CA ARG A 125 10.18 -10.46 5.49
C ARG A 125 11.30 -11.02 6.38
N PRO A 126 12.20 -11.91 5.92
CA PRO A 126 13.32 -12.40 6.73
C PRO A 126 14.30 -11.31 7.16
N ARG A 127 14.26 -10.16 6.51
CA ARG A 127 15.10 -8.98 6.83
C ARG A 127 14.39 -7.98 7.76
N GLY A 128 13.19 -8.30 8.22
CA GLY A 128 12.38 -7.36 9.01
C GLY A 128 11.83 -6.19 8.19
N ILE A 129 11.66 -6.36 6.89
CA ILE A 129 11.07 -5.34 6.02
C ILE A 129 9.60 -5.65 5.81
N SER A 130 8.73 -4.68 6.13
CA SER A 130 7.31 -4.70 5.79
C SER A 130 7.05 -3.72 4.65
N VAL A 131 6.21 -4.09 3.71
CA VAL A 131 5.85 -3.23 2.57
C VAL A 131 4.37 -2.88 2.62
N ILE A 132 4.06 -1.59 2.63
CA ILE A 132 2.69 -1.07 2.46
C ILE A 132 2.60 -0.54 1.03
N SER A 133 1.91 -1.26 0.16
CA SER A 133 1.71 -0.86 -1.23
C SER A 133 0.35 -0.23 -1.42
N ILE A 134 0.32 0.99 -1.94
CA ILE A 134 -0.92 1.75 -2.17
C ILE A 134 -1.16 1.86 -3.67
N SER A 135 -2.40 1.64 -4.10
CA SER A 135 -2.76 1.71 -5.52
C SER A 135 -4.19 2.16 -5.75
N SER A 136 -4.38 3.02 -6.75
CA SER A 136 -5.72 3.33 -7.26
C SER A 136 -6.21 2.33 -8.33
N ARG A 137 -5.36 1.39 -8.75
CA ARG A 137 -5.65 0.38 -9.78
C ARG A 137 -5.20 -1.02 -9.31
N PRO A 138 -5.99 -1.68 -8.45
CA PRO A 138 -5.63 -3.01 -7.95
C PRO A 138 -5.41 -4.05 -9.05
N ALA A 139 -6.18 -4.01 -10.13
CA ALA A 139 -6.01 -4.92 -11.26
C ALA A 139 -4.64 -4.80 -11.97
N ASN A 140 -3.94 -3.69 -11.77
CA ASN A 140 -2.60 -3.48 -12.32
C ASN A 140 -1.47 -3.90 -11.36
N LEU A 141 -1.77 -4.20 -10.10
CA LEU A 141 -0.75 -4.68 -9.17
C LEU A 141 -0.23 -6.07 -9.59
N PRO A 142 1.05 -6.36 -9.35
CA PRO A 142 1.58 -7.71 -9.49
C PRO A 142 0.83 -8.68 -8.58
N ASN A 143 0.53 -9.87 -9.07
CA ASN A 143 -0.12 -10.90 -8.26
C ASN A 143 0.64 -11.19 -6.97
N ASN A 144 1.98 -11.20 -7.02
CA ASN A 144 2.83 -11.43 -5.85
C ASN A 144 2.59 -10.41 -4.73
N ALA A 145 2.25 -9.16 -5.05
CA ALA A 145 1.96 -8.16 -4.03
C ALA A 145 0.73 -8.54 -3.19
N LEU A 146 -0.35 -9.01 -3.85
CA LEU A 146 -1.56 -9.44 -3.14
C LEU A 146 -1.41 -10.80 -2.46
N THR A 147 -0.73 -11.77 -3.11
CA THR A 147 -0.57 -13.11 -2.52
C THR A 147 0.32 -13.13 -1.28
N ASN A 148 1.25 -12.18 -1.16
CA ASN A 148 2.11 -12.06 0.01
C ASN A 148 1.56 -11.08 1.06
N ALA A 149 0.61 -10.23 0.68
CA ALA A 149 0.01 -9.31 1.64
C ALA A 149 -0.83 -10.06 2.68
N ARG A 150 -0.55 -9.80 3.94
CA ARG A 150 -1.40 -10.25 5.04
C ARG A 150 -2.63 -9.37 5.18
N HIS A 151 -2.47 -8.05 5.03
CA HIS A 151 -3.52 -7.07 5.25
C HIS A 151 -3.95 -6.45 3.91
N ILE A 152 -5.23 -6.54 3.59
CA ILE A 152 -5.81 -5.91 2.41
C ILE A 152 -6.91 -4.95 2.85
N PHE A 153 -6.76 -3.68 2.48
CA PHE A 153 -7.76 -2.63 2.68
C PHE A 153 -8.27 -2.18 1.33
N ALA A 154 -9.56 -2.30 1.10
CA ALA A 154 -10.19 -1.97 -0.16
C ALA A 154 -11.29 -0.92 0.01
N PHE A 155 -11.04 0.30 -0.45
CA PHE A 155 -11.99 1.38 -0.57
C PHE A 155 -12.79 1.27 -1.88
N ARG A 156 -13.77 2.17 -2.08
CA ARG A 156 -14.53 2.25 -3.34
C ARG A 156 -13.61 2.29 -4.57
N LEU A 157 -14.08 1.69 -5.64
CA LEU A 157 -13.40 1.57 -6.93
C LEU A 157 -14.26 2.17 -8.05
N ASN A 158 -13.63 2.49 -9.19
CA ASN A 158 -14.31 3.08 -10.34
C ASN A 158 -14.41 2.11 -11.53
N LEU A 159 -13.75 0.96 -11.48
CA LEU A 159 -13.67 0.06 -12.62
C LEU A 159 -14.02 -1.36 -12.23
N GLN A 160 -14.88 -1.96 -13.04
CA GLN A 160 -15.32 -3.34 -12.84
C GLN A 160 -14.13 -4.32 -12.86
N SER A 161 -13.14 -4.12 -13.72
CA SER A 161 -11.94 -4.96 -13.78
C SER A 161 -11.14 -4.98 -12.48
N ASP A 162 -11.16 -3.88 -11.72
CA ASP A 162 -10.51 -3.80 -10.42
C ASP A 162 -11.30 -4.59 -9.35
N VAL A 163 -12.64 -4.56 -9.43
CA VAL A 163 -13.53 -5.35 -8.56
C VAL A 163 -13.39 -6.83 -8.86
N GLU A 164 -13.47 -7.23 -10.14
CA GLU A 164 -13.31 -8.63 -10.57
C GLU A 164 -11.94 -9.20 -10.12
N PHE A 165 -10.91 -8.38 -10.13
CA PHE A 165 -9.60 -8.77 -9.63
C PHE A 165 -9.62 -9.02 -8.12
N LEU A 166 -10.26 -8.13 -7.35
CA LEU A 166 -10.35 -8.27 -5.89
C LEU A 166 -11.35 -9.33 -5.44
N GLN A 167 -12.26 -9.78 -6.32
CA GLN A 167 -13.24 -10.80 -5.98
C GLN A 167 -12.61 -12.12 -5.51
N SER A 168 -11.44 -12.48 -6.04
CA SER A 168 -10.70 -13.67 -5.57
C SER A 168 -10.24 -13.55 -4.11
N TRP A 169 -10.19 -12.35 -3.55
CA TRP A 169 -9.74 -12.06 -2.18
C TRP A 169 -10.89 -11.70 -1.24
N LEU A 170 -11.85 -10.91 -1.72
CA LEU A 170 -12.98 -10.39 -0.93
C LEU A 170 -14.28 -11.16 -1.16
N GLY A 171 -14.30 -12.11 -2.11
CA GLY A 171 -15.54 -12.79 -2.50
C GLY A 171 -16.52 -11.81 -3.13
N ASP A 172 -17.83 -12.09 -2.96
CA ASP A 172 -18.88 -11.27 -3.56
C ASP A 172 -18.98 -9.86 -2.97
N GLN A 173 -18.44 -9.62 -1.79
CA GLN A 173 -18.36 -8.29 -1.17
C GLN A 173 -17.53 -7.31 -2.02
N ALA A 174 -16.65 -7.79 -2.88
CA ALA A 174 -15.90 -6.92 -3.80
C ALA A 174 -16.82 -6.06 -4.67
N TRP A 175 -18.02 -6.53 -5.00
CA TRP A 175 -18.99 -5.78 -5.80
C TRP A 175 -19.57 -4.56 -5.11
N GLU A 176 -19.54 -4.52 -3.80
CA GLU A 176 -19.98 -3.35 -3.01
C GLU A 176 -19.02 -2.15 -3.17
N LEU A 177 -17.79 -2.41 -3.59
CA LEU A 177 -16.79 -1.37 -3.87
C LEU A 177 -17.10 -0.54 -5.13
N LEU A 178 -17.95 -1.05 -6.03
CA LEU A 178 -18.30 -0.37 -7.28
C LEU A 178 -19.69 0.28 -7.17
N PRO A 179 -19.88 1.52 -7.64
CA PRO A 179 -21.21 2.13 -7.76
C PRO A 179 -22.19 1.26 -8.53
N LYS A 180 -23.45 1.18 -8.08
CA LYS A 180 -24.47 0.29 -8.67
C LYS A 180 -24.64 0.48 -10.16
N GLU A 181 -24.67 1.74 -10.61
CA GLU A 181 -24.84 2.11 -12.01
C GLU A 181 -23.72 1.63 -12.93
N GLN A 182 -22.56 1.27 -12.37
CA GLN A 182 -21.39 0.77 -13.12
C GLN A 182 -21.29 -0.75 -13.12
N ARG A 183 -22.16 -1.45 -12.38
CA ARG A 183 -22.10 -2.91 -12.24
C ARG A 183 -22.77 -3.61 -13.41
N LYS A 184 -22.14 -4.67 -13.89
CA LYS A 184 -22.75 -5.63 -14.86
C LYS A 184 -23.26 -6.89 -14.18
N LYS A 185 -22.87 -7.12 -12.92
CA LYS A 185 -23.24 -8.26 -12.08
C LYS A 185 -23.52 -7.78 -10.66
N ASN A 186 -24.23 -8.59 -9.87
CA ASN A 186 -24.54 -8.32 -8.46
C ASN A 186 -25.18 -6.93 -8.25
N LEU A 187 -26.19 -6.61 -9.09
CA LEU A 187 -26.88 -5.31 -9.09
C LEU A 187 -27.55 -4.98 -7.76
N ASP A 188 -27.96 -6.00 -7.01
CA ASP A 188 -28.67 -5.87 -5.73
C ASP A 188 -27.72 -5.71 -4.53
N ALA A 189 -26.41 -5.95 -4.70
CA ALA A 189 -25.46 -5.77 -3.61
C ALA A 189 -25.46 -4.31 -3.12
N PRO A 190 -25.37 -4.06 -1.79
CA PRO A 190 -25.27 -2.70 -1.25
C PRO A 190 -24.03 -2.00 -1.82
N GLU A 191 -24.00 -0.68 -1.75
CA GLU A 191 -22.79 0.08 -2.00
C GLU A 191 -22.04 0.35 -0.69
N LEU A 192 -20.72 0.21 -0.74
CA LEU A 192 -19.89 0.64 0.35
C LEU A 192 -20.00 2.17 0.52
N GLU A 193 -20.20 2.64 1.72
CA GLU A 193 -20.24 4.08 2.02
C GLU A 193 -18.92 4.78 1.66
N GLN A 194 -19.00 6.09 1.38
CA GLN A 194 -17.81 6.89 1.15
C GLN A 194 -16.91 6.88 2.41
N PHE A 195 -15.60 6.82 2.19
CA PHE A 195 -14.58 6.70 3.25
C PHE A 195 -14.69 5.43 4.11
N SER A 196 -15.48 4.46 3.69
CA SER A 196 -15.46 3.13 4.25
C SER A 196 -14.57 2.20 3.42
N PHE A 197 -14.10 1.13 4.04
CA PHE A 197 -13.25 0.14 3.39
C PHE A 197 -13.58 -1.26 3.89
N TYR A 198 -13.37 -2.25 3.03
CA TYR A 198 -13.25 -3.64 3.45
C TYR A 198 -11.81 -3.90 3.89
N TYR A 199 -11.67 -4.47 5.07
CA TYR A 199 -10.40 -5.01 5.56
C TYR A 199 -10.45 -6.53 5.53
N ARG A 200 -9.36 -7.16 5.13
CA ARG A 200 -9.17 -8.61 5.21
C ARG A 200 -7.79 -8.94 5.75
N ASP A 201 -7.76 -9.78 6.78
CA ASP A 201 -6.57 -10.52 7.18
C ASP A 201 -6.57 -11.84 6.40
N THR A 202 -5.61 -12.02 5.49
CA THR A 202 -5.56 -13.17 4.59
C THR A 202 -5.19 -14.48 5.31
N GLN A 203 -4.52 -14.40 6.47
CA GLN A 203 -4.16 -15.57 7.28
C GLN A 203 -5.32 -16.02 8.17
N LYS A 204 -6.06 -15.08 8.75
CA LYS A 204 -7.21 -15.40 9.61
C LYS A 204 -8.48 -15.68 8.81
N GLY A 205 -8.50 -15.33 7.53
CA GLY A 205 -9.69 -15.43 6.69
C GLY A 205 -10.84 -14.51 7.13
N ALA A 206 -10.58 -13.66 8.12
CA ALA A 206 -11.56 -12.72 8.66
C ALA A 206 -11.57 -11.41 7.85
N GLY A 207 -12.76 -10.87 7.64
CA GLY A 207 -12.94 -9.56 7.03
C GLY A 207 -13.90 -8.72 7.85
N MET A 208 -13.73 -7.39 7.81
CA MET A 208 -14.60 -6.41 8.45
C MET A 208 -14.74 -5.16 7.59
N VAL A 209 -15.80 -4.41 7.83
CA VAL A 209 -15.96 -3.07 7.29
C VAL A 209 -15.45 -2.05 8.31
N GLY A 210 -14.58 -1.16 7.87
CA GLY A 210 -14.12 -0.02 8.65
C GLY A 210 -14.51 1.30 7.99
N LYS A 211 -14.42 2.39 8.73
CA LYS A 211 -14.64 3.78 8.24
C LYS A 211 -13.60 4.70 8.84
N ILE A 212 -13.09 5.63 8.03
CA ILE A 212 -12.14 6.69 8.43
C ILE A 212 -12.84 8.02 8.57
#